data_0cc711a5c431262298b20c5e3c142ea8
#
_entry.id   0cc711a5c431262298b20c5e3c142ea8
#
_cell.length_a   1.000
_cell.length_b   1.000
_cell.length_c   1.000
_cell.angle_alpha   90.00
_cell.angle_beta   90.00
_cell.angle_gamma   90.00
#
_symmetry.space_group_name_H-M   'P 1'
#
loop_
_entity.id
_entity.type
_entity.pdbx_description
1 polymer ?
#
loop_
_entity_poly.entity_id
_entity_poly.type
_entity_poly.pdbx_seq_one_letter_code
_entity_poly.pdbx_strand_id
1 'polypeptide(L)'
;MKRITLPLLLCCICLLAIVTACRKSKEASTQQVTFKATTMADTSSFKRSNGETCQIKIDASFSIPDTYEGKPLDAKLQKLITATLFEGGDSLQQTQALKQILKSRLSNNAANAADASEEDEPLPVSNIDIKIKVSPVYNANGILSMCFEEIISKDGVASTVHSYFNYDLQKCAPVDVGDFSDQALADMAQLLQNKLMEQNKVTSPEELSMLGYFDIFNVSVTSNFYFSAEGLVWSYKPQELTADAKVEPTITVPYADLKPFVKESSVINQLM
;
A
#
# COMPACT_ATOMS: atom_id res chain seq x y z
N MET A 1 28.10 -76.40 -20.00
CA MET A 1 29.17 -76.50 -18.98
C MET A 1 30.05 -75.25 -19.00
N LYS A 2 30.38 -74.78 -17.79
CA LYS A 2 31.45 -73.82 -17.46
C LYS A 2 31.16 -72.33 -17.82
N ARG A 3 31.08 -71.56 -16.92
CA ARG A 3 31.66 -71.02 -15.69
C ARG A 3 31.65 -69.47 -15.80
N ILE A 4 30.97 -68.90 -14.90
CA ILE A 4 30.93 -67.51 -14.52
C ILE A 4 32.33 -67.06 -14.11
N THR A 5 32.83 -65.94 -14.64
CA THR A 5 33.85 -65.14 -14.00
C THR A 5 33.46 -63.69 -14.04
N LEU A 6 33.28 -63.21 -12.85
CA LEU A 6 33.04 -61.81 -12.46
C LEU A 6 34.40 -61.08 -12.49
N PRO A 7 34.51 -59.87 -13.09
CA PRO A 7 35.58 -58.98 -12.70
C PRO A 7 35.04 -57.72 -12.04
N LEU A 8 35.44 -57.62 -10.85
CA LEU A 8 35.87 -56.49 -10.04
C LEU A 8 35.48 -55.11 -10.55
N LEU A 9 34.52 -54.54 -9.83
CA LEU A 9 34.11 -53.15 -9.91
C LEU A 9 35.21 -52.26 -9.31
N LEU A 10 36.00 -51.62 -10.15
CA LEU A 10 36.96 -50.60 -9.72
C LEU A 10 36.21 -49.27 -9.52
N CYS A 11 36.00 -48.93 -8.27
CA CYS A 11 35.35 -47.73 -7.83
C CYS A 11 36.31 -46.55 -8.02
N CYS A 12 36.23 -45.83 -9.16
CA CYS A 12 36.86 -44.55 -9.32
C CYS A 12 36.01 -43.47 -8.62
N ILE A 13 36.39 -43.17 -7.39
CA ILE A 13 35.89 -41.98 -6.68
C ILE A 13 36.55 -40.76 -7.32
N CYS A 14 35.89 -40.16 -8.31
CA CYS A 14 36.21 -38.84 -8.75
C CYS A 14 35.69 -37.86 -7.68
N LEU A 15 36.60 -37.39 -6.82
CA LEU A 15 36.40 -36.22 -6.00
C LEU A 15 36.24 -34.99 -6.93
N LEU A 16 35.02 -34.72 -7.34
CA LEU A 16 34.65 -33.40 -7.84
C LEU A 16 34.62 -32.43 -6.65
N ALA A 17 35.70 -31.73 -6.46
CA ALA A 17 35.70 -30.51 -5.65
C ALA A 17 34.77 -29.51 -6.32
N ILE A 18 33.50 -29.52 -5.91
CA ILE A 18 32.56 -28.45 -6.20
C ILE A 18 33.05 -27.24 -5.39
N VAL A 19 33.82 -26.37 -6.05
CA VAL A 19 34.04 -25.02 -5.58
C VAL A 19 32.70 -24.34 -5.69
N THR A 20 31.88 -24.45 -4.66
CA THR A 20 30.74 -23.57 -4.43
C THR A 20 31.33 -22.19 -4.19
N ALA A 21 31.49 -21.43 -5.29
CA ALA A 21 31.58 -20.00 -5.20
C ALA A 21 30.32 -19.54 -4.46
N CYS A 22 30.45 -19.26 -3.16
CA CYS A 22 29.47 -18.50 -2.42
C CYS A 22 29.33 -17.13 -3.13
N ARG A 23 28.54 -17.07 -4.18
CA ARG A 23 27.84 -15.84 -4.49
C ARG A 23 27.02 -15.58 -3.22
N LYS A 24 27.40 -14.54 -2.48
CA LYS A 24 26.49 -13.92 -1.52
C LYS A 24 25.24 -13.58 -2.31
N SER A 25 24.28 -14.49 -2.33
CA SER A 25 22.90 -14.13 -2.60
C SER A 25 22.63 -13.03 -1.58
N LYS A 26 22.21 -11.84 -2.03
CA LYS A 26 21.60 -10.84 -1.15
C LYS A 26 20.60 -11.62 -0.32
N GLU A 27 20.87 -11.78 0.97
CA GLU A 27 19.96 -12.45 1.88
C GLU A 27 18.59 -11.82 1.65
N ALA A 28 17.60 -12.67 1.46
CA ALA A 28 16.21 -12.22 1.38
C ALA A 28 15.98 -11.31 2.59
N SER A 29 15.57 -10.06 2.36
CA SER A 29 15.46 -9.05 3.41
C SER A 29 14.59 -9.63 4.52
N THR A 30 15.22 -9.92 5.67
CA THR A 30 14.49 -10.36 6.84
C THR A 30 13.50 -9.27 7.21
N GLN A 31 12.25 -9.64 7.43
CA GLN A 31 11.24 -8.70 7.91
C GLN A 31 11.76 -8.02 9.16
N GLN A 32 11.88 -6.70 9.12
CA GLN A 32 12.50 -5.93 10.20
C GLN A 32 11.49 -5.60 11.30
N VAL A 33 10.23 -5.36 10.92
CA VAL A 33 9.13 -5.07 11.84
C VAL A 33 8.24 -6.30 12.01
N THR A 34 7.90 -6.63 13.26
CA THR A 34 6.85 -7.60 13.56
C THR A 34 5.53 -6.91 13.84
N PHE A 35 4.43 -7.65 13.71
CA PHE A 35 3.09 -7.08 13.80
C PHE A 35 2.21 -7.86 14.76
N LYS A 36 1.33 -7.15 15.47
CA LYS A 36 0.18 -7.72 16.19
C LYS A 36 -1.08 -7.59 15.37
N ALA A 37 -1.77 -8.69 15.13
CA ALA A 37 -3.08 -8.66 14.48
C ALA A 37 -4.15 -8.26 15.49
N THR A 38 -5.02 -7.35 15.09
CA THR A 38 -6.18 -6.92 15.88
C THR A 38 -7.38 -6.82 14.94
N THR A 39 -8.53 -7.31 15.38
CA THR A 39 -9.80 -7.17 14.66
C THR A 39 -10.82 -6.44 15.51
N MET A 40 -11.64 -5.65 14.87
CA MET A 40 -12.72 -4.90 15.52
C MET A 40 -13.94 -4.91 14.60
N ALA A 41 -15.14 -4.97 15.19
CA ALA A 41 -16.38 -4.82 14.46
C ALA A 41 -17.34 -3.94 15.26
N ASP A 42 -18.16 -3.17 14.58
CA ASP A 42 -19.21 -2.38 15.19
C ASP A 42 -20.39 -2.25 14.21
N THR A 43 -21.58 -1.97 14.76
CA THR A 43 -22.78 -1.78 13.96
C THR A 43 -23.57 -0.62 14.55
N SER A 44 -24.01 0.27 13.69
CA SER A 44 -24.89 1.39 14.03
C SER A 44 -26.13 1.37 13.15
N SER A 45 -27.22 1.92 13.63
CA SER A 45 -28.42 2.13 12.85
C SER A 45 -28.83 3.60 12.90
N PHE A 46 -29.36 4.11 11.79
CA PHE A 46 -29.88 5.48 11.70
C PHE A 46 -31.22 5.48 10.99
N LYS A 47 -32.03 6.49 11.25
CA LYS A 47 -33.31 6.68 10.56
C LYS A 47 -33.15 7.76 9.50
N ARG A 48 -33.66 7.48 8.34
CA ARG A 48 -33.80 8.45 7.23
C ARG A 48 -35.00 9.38 7.46
N SER A 49 -35.05 10.46 6.69
CA SER A 49 -36.18 11.40 6.67
C SER A 49 -37.51 10.73 6.32
N ASN A 50 -37.51 9.69 5.47
CA ASN A 50 -38.67 8.87 5.11
C ASN A 50 -39.10 7.86 6.19
N GLY A 51 -38.38 7.80 7.34
CA GLY A 51 -38.67 6.90 8.45
C GLY A 51 -38.07 5.50 8.35
N GLU A 52 -37.41 5.15 7.25
CA GLU A 52 -36.72 3.87 7.08
C GLU A 52 -35.50 3.78 8.03
N THR A 53 -35.23 2.57 8.53
CA THR A 53 -34.06 2.30 9.35
C THR A 53 -33.00 1.65 8.48
N CYS A 54 -31.83 2.28 8.41
CA CYS A 54 -30.65 1.78 7.71
C CYS A 54 -29.63 1.28 8.73
N GLN A 55 -28.79 0.33 8.32
CA GLN A 55 -27.70 -0.18 9.15
C GLN A 55 -26.37 0.13 8.50
N ILE A 56 -25.40 0.49 9.33
CA ILE A 56 -23.98 0.60 8.95
C ILE A 56 -23.22 -0.43 9.76
N LYS A 57 -22.55 -1.33 9.07
CA LYS A 57 -21.67 -2.33 9.66
C LYS A 57 -20.22 -2.02 9.30
N ILE A 58 -19.34 -2.05 10.30
CA ILE A 58 -17.90 -1.96 10.09
C ILE A 58 -17.23 -3.23 10.58
N ASP A 59 -16.43 -3.84 9.71
CA ASP A 59 -15.49 -4.91 10.04
C ASP A 59 -14.07 -4.40 9.74
N ALA A 60 -13.20 -4.40 10.74
CA ALA A 60 -11.85 -3.87 10.59
C ALA A 60 -10.79 -4.87 11.06
N SER A 61 -9.70 -4.99 10.31
CA SER A 61 -8.53 -5.81 10.63
C SER A 61 -7.26 -4.99 10.50
N PHE A 62 -6.41 -5.06 11.51
CA PHE A 62 -5.21 -4.24 11.60
C PHE A 62 -3.99 -5.12 11.88
N SER A 63 -2.94 -4.95 11.09
CA SER A 63 -1.59 -5.41 11.41
C SER A 63 -0.85 -4.23 12.05
N ILE A 64 -0.78 -4.24 13.38
CA ILE A 64 -0.18 -3.13 14.15
C ILE A 64 1.30 -3.43 14.34
N PRO A 65 2.23 -2.52 13.94
CA PRO A 65 3.65 -2.68 14.20
C PRO A 65 3.94 -2.80 15.70
N ASP A 66 4.72 -3.80 16.09
CA ASP A 66 5.00 -4.15 17.49
C ASP A 66 6.49 -4.01 17.84
N THR A 67 7.36 -4.67 17.08
CA THR A 67 8.82 -4.58 17.30
C THR A 67 9.54 -4.23 16.01
N TYR A 68 10.71 -3.61 16.15
CA TYR A 68 11.67 -3.40 15.09
C TYR A 68 13.00 -4.05 15.47
N GLU A 69 13.52 -4.95 14.64
CA GLU A 69 14.75 -5.72 14.93
C GLU A 69 14.74 -6.41 16.32
N GLY A 70 13.59 -6.95 16.71
CA GLY A 70 13.39 -7.64 17.98
C GLY A 70 13.30 -6.75 19.21
N LYS A 71 13.31 -5.42 19.07
CA LYS A 71 13.11 -4.45 20.14
C LYS A 71 11.71 -3.82 20.04
N PRO A 72 11.11 -3.39 21.16
CA PRO A 72 9.89 -2.59 21.12
C PRO A 72 10.04 -1.40 20.18
N LEU A 73 9.00 -1.10 19.43
CA LEU A 73 8.99 0.04 18.51
C LEU A 73 9.23 1.34 19.28
N ASP A 74 10.04 2.23 18.72
CA ASP A 74 10.28 3.56 19.30
C ASP A 74 8.97 4.34 19.51
N ALA A 75 8.85 5.03 20.64
CA ALA A 75 7.62 5.73 21.01
C ALA A 75 7.25 6.85 20.02
N LYS A 76 8.25 7.53 19.42
CA LYS A 76 8.02 8.55 18.39
C LYS A 76 7.44 7.91 17.13
N LEU A 77 8.00 6.77 16.72
CA LEU A 77 7.51 6.02 15.55
C LEU A 77 6.11 5.46 15.79
N GLN A 78 5.83 4.92 16.99
CA GLN A 78 4.48 4.46 17.34
C GLN A 78 3.46 5.59 17.25
N LYS A 79 3.78 6.78 17.79
CA LYS A 79 2.91 7.96 17.67
C LYS A 79 2.68 8.37 16.23
N LEU A 80 3.75 8.42 15.43
CA LEU A 80 3.68 8.77 14.02
C LEU A 80 2.73 7.82 13.27
N ILE A 81 2.94 6.51 13.42
CA ILE A 81 2.11 5.49 12.78
C ILE A 81 0.65 5.61 13.24
N THR A 82 0.42 5.80 14.54
CA THR A 82 -0.92 5.95 15.09
C THR A 82 -1.61 7.21 14.56
N ALA A 83 -0.92 8.34 14.53
CA ALA A 83 -1.47 9.59 14.00
C ALA A 83 -1.82 9.48 12.51
N THR A 84 -0.96 8.86 11.72
CA THR A 84 -1.13 8.76 10.26
C THR A 84 -2.19 7.74 9.87
N LEU A 85 -2.11 6.52 10.40
CA LEU A 85 -3.03 5.44 10.02
C LEU A 85 -4.42 5.60 10.63
N PHE A 86 -4.52 6.31 11.75
CA PHE A 86 -5.72 6.29 12.56
C PHE A 86 -6.32 7.67 12.82
N GLU A 87 -5.89 8.70 12.09
CA GLU A 87 -6.42 10.07 12.23
C GLU A 87 -6.56 10.50 13.70
N GLY A 88 -5.83 9.82 14.60
CA GLY A 88 -5.93 9.97 16.04
C GLY A 88 -4.87 10.94 16.55
N GLY A 89 -5.27 11.87 17.41
CA GLY A 89 -4.35 12.80 18.04
C GLY A 89 -3.22 12.09 18.81
N ASP A 90 -2.13 12.79 19.03
CA ASP A 90 -0.85 12.36 19.62
C ASP A 90 -0.91 11.65 20.98
N SER A 91 -2.09 11.59 21.63
CA SER A 91 -2.25 11.16 23.01
C SER A 91 -2.98 9.82 23.22
N LEU A 92 -3.54 9.22 22.17
CA LEU A 92 -4.36 8.02 22.31
C LEU A 92 -3.52 6.74 22.26
N GLN A 93 -3.78 5.80 23.15
CA GLN A 93 -3.30 4.43 22.99
C GLN A 93 -3.90 3.82 21.72
N GLN A 94 -3.13 2.98 21.01
CA GLN A 94 -3.53 2.39 19.73
C GLN A 94 -4.96 1.84 19.74
N THR A 95 -5.37 1.10 20.78
CA THR A 95 -6.72 0.54 20.88
C THR A 95 -7.81 1.62 20.97
N GLN A 96 -7.52 2.75 21.62
CA GLN A 96 -8.46 3.87 21.71
C GLN A 96 -8.58 4.61 20.37
N ALA A 97 -7.45 4.80 19.70
CA ALA A 97 -7.41 5.39 18.34
C ALA A 97 -8.24 4.55 17.37
N LEU A 98 -8.08 3.23 17.38
CA LEU A 98 -8.88 2.31 16.56
C LEU A 98 -10.38 2.43 16.82
N LYS A 99 -10.79 2.45 18.09
CA LYS A 99 -12.20 2.64 18.48
C LYS A 99 -12.75 3.98 18.00
N GLN A 100 -11.94 5.03 18.09
CA GLN A 100 -12.34 6.37 17.66
C GLN A 100 -12.54 6.44 16.14
N ILE A 101 -11.67 5.78 15.35
CA ILE A 101 -11.85 5.68 13.90
C ILE A 101 -13.16 4.99 13.55
N LEU A 102 -13.40 3.81 14.13
CA LEU A 102 -14.65 3.09 13.87
C LEU A 102 -15.85 3.98 14.16
N LYS A 103 -15.82 4.68 15.30
CA LYS A 103 -16.90 5.59 15.69
C LYS A 103 -17.03 6.78 14.75
N SER A 104 -15.93 7.40 14.32
CA SER A 104 -15.97 8.53 13.37
C SER A 104 -16.48 8.10 11.99
N ARG A 105 -16.02 6.96 11.49
CA ARG A 105 -16.51 6.39 10.21
C ARG A 105 -18.00 6.06 10.27
N LEU A 106 -18.48 5.45 11.35
CA LEU A 106 -19.91 5.20 11.56
C LEU A 106 -20.70 6.51 11.55
N SER A 107 -20.25 7.54 12.28
CA SER A 107 -20.95 8.84 12.36
C SER A 107 -20.95 9.58 11.02
N ASN A 108 -19.81 9.63 10.33
CA ASN A 108 -19.67 10.34 9.05
C ASN A 108 -20.52 9.67 7.96
N ASN A 109 -20.52 8.34 7.88
CA ASN A 109 -21.35 7.64 6.91
C ASN A 109 -22.85 7.77 7.23
N ALA A 110 -23.22 7.82 8.51
CA ALA A 110 -24.61 8.07 8.91
C ALA A 110 -25.05 9.50 8.51
N ALA A 111 -24.21 10.53 8.74
CA ALA A 111 -24.48 11.89 8.34
C ALA A 111 -24.62 12.01 6.81
N ASN A 112 -23.66 11.51 6.06
CA ASN A 112 -23.68 11.54 4.59
C ASN A 112 -24.90 10.79 4.00
N ALA A 113 -25.36 9.72 4.66
CA ALA A 113 -26.53 8.99 4.21
C ALA A 113 -27.85 9.69 4.58
N ALA A 114 -27.85 10.53 5.63
CA ALA A 114 -29.02 11.32 6.03
C ALA A 114 -29.20 12.59 5.18
N ASP A 115 -28.08 13.20 4.74
CA ASP A 115 -28.06 14.47 3.97
C ASP A 115 -28.23 14.28 2.45
N ALA A 116 -28.33 13.04 1.95
CA ALA A 116 -28.65 12.79 0.55
C ALA A 116 -30.04 13.36 0.24
N SER A 117 -30.03 14.55 -0.36
CA SER A 117 -31.25 15.31 -0.68
C SER A 117 -32.10 14.62 -1.73
N GLU A 118 -33.42 14.77 -1.63
CA GLU A 118 -34.45 14.15 -2.47
C GLU A 118 -34.41 14.59 -3.96
N GLU A 119 -33.51 15.50 -4.36
CA GLU A 119 -33.52 16.07 -5.72
C GLU A 119 -32.81 15.23 -6.78
N ASP A 120 -31.90 14.37 -6.41
CA ASP A 120 -31.34 13.33 -7.30
C ASP A 120 -31.85 12.00 -6.78
N GLU A 121 -32.81 11.36 -7.41
CA GLU A 121 -33.37 10.07 -6.97
C GLU A 121 -32.24 9.06 -6.60
N PRO A 122 -31.64 9.12 -5.41
CA PRO A 122 -30.71 8.08 -4.99
C PRO A 122 -31.55 6.87 -4.65
N LEU A 123 -31.23 5.76 -5.28
CA LEU A 123 -31.77 4.47 -4.88
C LEU A 123 -31.74 4.36 -3.35
N PRO A 124 -32.80 3.91 -2.69
CA PRO A 124 -32.89 3.84 -1.25
C PRO A 124 -31.78 2.95 -0.72
N VAL A 125 -30.70 3.53 -0.16
CA VAL A 125 -29.61 2.78 0.45
C VAL A 125 -30.07 2.24 1.78
N SER A 126 -30.30 0.93 1.87
CA SER A 126 -30.77 0.29 3.09
C SER A 126 -29.64 -0.09 4.04
N ASN A 127 -28.50 -0.50 3.49
CA ASN A 127 -27.38 -0.98 4.29
C ASN A 127 -26.03 -0.51 3.72
N ILE A 128 -25.10 -0.19 4.61
CA ILE A 128 -23.72 0.15 4.28
C ILE A 128 -22.80 -0.81 5.02
N ASP A 129 -22.02 -1.58 4.28
CA ASP A 129 -20.95 -2.40 4.83
C ASP A 129 -19.61 -1.72 4.57
N ILE A 130 -18.83 -1.50 5.62
CA ILE A 130 -17.49 -0.91 5.55
C ILE A 130 -16.50 -1.96 6.01
N LYS A 131 -15.52 -2.27 5.19
CA LYS A 131 -14.37 -3.11 5.56
C LYS A 131 -13.12 -2.29 5.55
N ILE A 132 -12.37 -2.33 6.65
CA ILE A 132 -11.09 -1.66 6.79
C ILE A 132 -10.01 -2.71 7.00
N LYS A 133 -8.93 -2.62 6.23
CA LYS A 133 -7.75 -3.46 6.42
C LYS A 133 -6.50 -2.62 6.41
N VAL A 134 -5.69 -2.76 7.48
CA VAL A 134 -4.36 -2.17 7.55
C VAL A 134 -3.33 -3.28 7.55
N SER A 135 -2.44 -3.27 6.57
CA SER A 135 -1.43 -4.31 6.40
C SER A 135 -0.11 -3.76 5.86
N PRO A 136 1.04 -4.38 6.20
CA PRO A 136 2.30 -4.02 5.58
C PRO A 136 2.33 -4.46 4.11
N VAL A 137 2.89 -3.63 3.24
CA VAL A 137 3.17 -3.94 1.83
C VAL A 137 4.66 -3.99 1.54
N TYR A 138 5.47 -3.30 2.35
CA TYR A 138 6.92 -3.38 2.31
C TYR A 138 7.50 -3.30 3.73
N ASN A 139 8.49 -4.14 4.05
CA ASN A 139 9.10 -4.19 5.38
C ASN A 139 10.54 -4.68 5.25
N ALA A 140 11.43 -3.80 4.79
CA ALA A 140 12.83 -4.12 4.53
C ALA A 140 13.69 -2.86 4.46
N ASN A 141 15.00 -3.01 4.58
CA ASN A 141 15.99 -1.95 4.37
C ASN A 141 15.73 -0.68 5.22
N GLY A 142 15.26 -0.85 6.46
CA GLY A 142 14.94 0.29 7.34
C GLY A 142 13.67 1.04 6.94
N ILE A 143 12.86 0.49 6.04
CA ILE A 143 11.64 1.12 5.53
C ILE A 143 10.43 0.23 5.81
N LEU A 144 9.34 0.84 6.23
CA LEU A 144 8.03 0.21 6.37
C LEU A 144 7.02 0.96 5.50
N SER A 145 6.36 0.25 4.57
CA SER A 145 5.17 0.76 3.90
C SER A 145 3.94 0.02 4.42
N MET A 146 2.92 0.77 4.77
CA MET A 146 1.63 0.26 5.23
C MET A 146 0.54 0.65 4.22
N CYS A 147 -0.36 -0.27 3.95
CA CYS A 147 -1.58 -0.04 3.17
C CYS A 147 -2.77 0.07 4.11
N PHE A 148 -3.55 1.11 3.93
CA PHE A 148 -4.89 1.26 4.47
C PHE A 148 -5.88 1.03 3.33
N GLU A 149 -6.57 -0.10 3.36
CA GLU A 149 -7.61 -0.48 2.41
C GLU A 149 -8.98 -0.20 3.04
N GLU A 150 -9.82 0.56 2.37
CA GLU A 150 -11.21 0.77 2.75
C GLU A 150 -12.13 0.32 1.62
N ILE A 151 -13.04 -0.59 1.94
CA ILE A 151 -14.07 -1.07 1.03
C ILE A 151 -15.42 -0.62 1.59
N ILE A 152 -16.12 0.22 0.85
CA ILE A 152 -17.48 0.65 1.20
C ILE A 152 -18.44 0.01 0.21
N SER A 153 -19.35 -0.80 0.71
CA SER A 153 -20.41 -1.42 -0.05
C SER A 153 -21.76 -0.80 0.32
N LYS A 154 -22.45 -0.25 -0.66
CA LYS A 154 -23.79 0.30 -0.53
C LYS A 154 -24.72 -0.54 -1.39
N ASP A 155 -25.66 -1.25 -0.76
CA ASP A 155 -26.62 -2.14 -1.45
C ASP A 155 -25.97 -3.12 -2.45
N GLY A 156 -24.81 -3.68 -2.06
CA GLY A 156 -24.05 -4.64 -2.87
C GLY A 156 -23.14 -4.04 -3.93
N VAL A 157 -23.12 -2.72 -4.11
CA VAL A 157 -22.14 -2.03 -4.96
C VAL A 157 -20.96 -1.60 -4.11
N ALA A 158 -19.80 -2.18 -4.36
CA ALA A 158 -18.58 -1.90 -3.62
C ALA A 158 -17.68 -0.88 -4.32
N SER A 159 -17.09 0.03 -3.53
CA SER A 159 -15.99 0.90 -3.90
C SER A 159 -14.80 0.61 -3.01
N THR A 160 -13.62 0.51 -3.57
CA THR A 160 -12.37 0.25 -2.83
C THR A 160 -11.42 1.43 -3.01
N VAL A 161 -10.76 1.82 -1.93
CA VAL A 161 -9.72 2.86 -1.94
C VAL A 161 -8.53 2.37 -1.13
N HIS A 162 -7.33 2.53 -1.70
CA HIS A 162 -6.07 2.25 -1.02
C HIS A 162 -5.32 3.56 -0.73
N SER A 163 -4.84 3.68 0.51
CA SER A 163 -3.94 4.75 0.93
C SER A 163 -2.67 4.15 1.49
N TYR A 164 -1.53 4.69 1.08
CA TYR A 164 -0.22 4.15 1.46
C TYR A 164 0.53 5.15 2.33
N PHE A 165 1.21 4.62 3.33
CA PHE A 165 1.99 5.38 4.30
C PHE A 165 3.37 4.74 4.45
N ASN A 166 4.42 5.53 4.33
CA ASN A 166 5.78 5.06 4.34
C ASN A 166 6.55 5.68 5.50
N TYR A 167 7.42 4.89 6.13
CA TYR A 167 8.16 5.28 7.31
C TYR A 167 9.64 4.91 7.18
N ASP A 168 10.52 5.86 7.44
CA ASP A 168 11.93 5.63 7.76
C ASP A 168 12.01 5.16 9.22
N LEU A 169 12.33 3.89 9.42
CA LEU A 169 12.36 3.26 10.75
C LEU A 169 13.55 3.74 11.58
N GLN A 170 14.63 4.19 10.95
CA GLN A 170 15.83 4.66 11.64
C GLN A 170 15.65 6.11 12.11
N LYS A 171 15.11 6.97 11.26
CA LYS A 171 14.85 8.38 11.60
C LYS A 171 13.55 8.59 12.37
N CYS A 172 12.69 7.57 12.47
CA CYS A 172 11.33 7.68 13.00
C CYS A 172 10.58 8.84 12.34
N ALA A 173 10.53 8.85 11.01
CA ALA A 173 9.98 9.91 10.20
C ALA A 173 9.12 9.34 9.05
N PRO A 174 8.12 10.09 8.55
CA PRO A 174 7.43 9.71 7.34
C PRO A 174 8.38 9.79 6.14
N VAL A 175 8.09 9.01 5.09
CA VAL A 175 8.69 9.15 3.77
C VAL A 175 7.57 9.51 2.82
N ASP A 176 7.64 10.71 2.27
CA ASP A 176 6.59 11.29 1.44
C ASP A 176 7.17 12.09 0.25
N VAL A 177 6.35 12.88 -0.43
CA VAL A 177 6.81 13.73 -1.53
C VAL A 177 7.88 14.74 -1.11
N GLY A 178 8.00 15.05 0.18
CA GLY A 178 9.06 15.89 0.73
C GLY A 178 10.46 15.26 0.65
N ASP A 179 10.58 13.96 0.37
CA ASP A 179 11.86 13.28 0.11
C ASP A 179 12.41 13.54 -1.29
N PHE A 180 11.60 14.12 -2.18
CA PHE A 180 12.00 14.52 -3.53
C PHE A 180 12.35 16.01 -3.58
N SER A 181 13.20 16.40 -4.52
CA SER A 181 13.57 17.79 -4.76
C SER A 181 12.38 18.55 -5.36
N ASP A 182 12.03 19.70 -4.76
CA ASP A 182 10.94 20.54 -5.26
C ASP A 182 11.15 20.99 -6.72
N GLN A 183 12.41 21.19 -7.13
CA GLN A 183 12.77 21.55 -8.49
C GLN A 183 12.60 20.39 -9.49
N ALA A 184 12.60 19.17 -9.00
CA ALA A 184 12.51 17.96 -9.83
C ALA A 184 11.07 17.42 -9.99
N LEU A 185 10.07 17.99 -9.30
CA LEU A 185 8.70 17.47 -9.34
C LEU A 185 8.07 17.51 -10.73
N ALA A 186 8.37 18.56 -11.52
CA ALA A 186 7.87 18.64 -12.90
C ALA A 186 8.48 17.57 -13.80
N ASP A 187 9.80 17.35 -13.69
CA ASP A 187 10.50 16.31 -14.45
C ASP A 187 10.07 14.91 -13.98
N MET A 188 9.71 14.77 -12.71
CA MET A 188 9.18 13.54 -12.15
C MET A 188 7.78 13.23 -12.68
N ALA A 189 6.92 14.24 -12.89
CA ALA A 189 5.63 14.08 -13.55
C ALA A 189 5.82 13.52 -14.99
N GLN A 190 6.82 14.03 -15.73
CA GLN A 190 7.18 13.50 -17.04
C GLN A 190 7.70 12.05 -16.96
N LEU A 191 8.50 11.72 -15.94
CA LEU A 191 8.95 10.34 -15.72
C LEU A 191 7.77 9.40 -15.47
N LEU A 192 6.81 9.81 -14.62
CA LEU A 192 5.61 9.03 -14.37
C LEU A 192 4.78 8.81 -15.63
N GLN A 193 4.60 9.85 -16.45
CA GLN A 193 3.92 9.73 -17.74
C GLN A 193 4.64 8.71 -18.65
N ASN A 194 5.96 8.81 -18.77
CA ASN A 194 6.74 7.89 -19.60
C ASN A 194 6.63 6.45 -19.10
N LYS A 195 6.66 6.23 -17.78
CA LYS A 195 6.48 4.90 -17.18
C LYS A 195 5.07 4.36 -17.40
N LEU A 196 4.05 5.21 -17.34
CA LEU A 196 2.69 4.81 -17.66
C LEU A 196 2.55 4.37 -19.11
N MET A 197 3.18 5.10 -20.06
CA MET A 197 3.23 4.71 -21.47
C MET A 197 3.96 3.37 -21.66
N GLU A 198 5.12 3.20 -21.02
CA GLU A 198 5.91 1.97 -21.07
C GLU A 198 5.11 0.76 -20.57
N GLN A 199 4.44 0.89 -19.41
CA GLN A 199 3.60 -0.17 -18.82
C GLN A 199 2.43 -0.57 -19.74
N ASN A 200 1.85 0.39 -20.46
CA ASN A 200 0.75 0.15 -21.38
C ASN A 200 1.21 -0.18 -22.81
N LYS A 201 2.54 -0.22 -23.06
CA LYS A 201 3.14 -0.52 -24.37
C LYS A 201 2.66 0.42 -25.47
N VAL A 202 2.51 1.69 -25.14
CA VAL A 202 2.15 2.76 -26.07
C VAL A 202 3.32 3.73 -26.24
N THR A 203 3.30 4.50 -27.32
CA THR A 203 4.42 5.38 -27.72
C THR A 203 4.09 6.86 -27.63
N SER A 204 2.81 7.17 -27.42
CA SER A 204 2.37 8.56 -27.30
C SER A 204 1.29 8.73 -26.21
N PRO A 205 1.16 9.94 -25.64
CA PRO A 205 0.09 10.26 -24.70
C PRO A 205 -1.31 10.08 -25.31
N GLU A 206 -1.48 10.36 -26.60
CA GLU A 206 -2.77 10.19 -27.29
C GLU A 206 -3.20 8.72 -27.31
N GLU A 207 -2.25 7.78 -27.42
CA GLU A 207 -2.54 6.35 -27.31
C GLU A 207 -3.01 5.96 -25.91
N LEU A 208 -2.47 6.60 -24.83
CA LEU A 208 -3.00 6.43 -23.48
C LEU A 208 -4.46 6.91 -23.38
N SER A 209 -4.79 8.07 -24.02
CA SER A 209 -6.18 8.54 -24.06
C SER A 209 -7.11 7.55 -24.71
N MET A 210 -6.67 6.87 -25.77
CA MET A 210 -7.45 5.82 -26.44
C MET A 210 -7.71 4.60 -25.52
N LEU A 211 -6.83 4.37 -24.54
CA LEU A 211 -7.00 3.33 -23.52
C LEU A 211 -7.88 3.79 -22.34
N GLY A 212 -8.41 5.02 -22.38
CA GLY A 212 -9.28 5.57 -21.36
C GLY A 212 -8.58 6.30 -20.23
N TYR A 213 -7.27 6.59 -20.37
CA TYR A 213 -6.58 7.48 -19.45
C TYR A 213 -6.88 8.95 -19.78
N PHE A 214 -6.95 9.80 -18.77
CA PHE A 214 -7.08 11.25 -18.91
C PHE A 214 -6.03 11.96 -18.03
N ASP A 215 -5.91 13.29 -18.17
CA ASP A 215 -4.89 14.13 -17.53
C ASP A 215 -3.44 13.64 -17.73
N ILE A 216 -3.23 12.88 -18.80
CA ILE A 216 -1.99 12.21 -19.13
C ILE A 216 -0.82 13.14 -19.44
N PHE A 217 -1.08 14.41 -19.83
CA PHE A 217 -0.06 15.42 -20.05
C PHE A 217 0.47 16.05 -18.76
N ASN A 218 -0.17 15.76 -17.62
CA ASN A 218 0.21 16.28 -16.32
C ASN A 218 -0.07 15.24 -15.23
N VAL A 219 0.55 14.06 -15.36
CA VAL A 219 0.44 13.00 -14.33
C VAL A 219 0.98 13.55 -13.01
N SER A 220 0.09 13.73 -12.05
CA SER A 220 0.45 14.36 -10.77
C SER A 220 1.37 13.48 -9.93
N VAL A 221 2.36 14.10 -9.28
CA VAL A 221 3.20 13.44 -8.28
C VAL A 221 2.41 13.41 -6.96
N THR A 222 1.66 12.33 -6.74
CA THR A 222 0.89 12.16 -5.52
C THR A 222 1.76 11.62 -4.38
N SER A 223 1.36 11.90 -3.13
CA SER A 223 1.95 11.26 -1.93
C SER A 223 1.48 9.81 -1.73
N ASN A 224 0.51 9.34 -2.50
CA ASN A 224 -0.01 7.97 -2.40
C ASN A 224 0.88 7.00 -3.18
N PHE A 225 2.01 6.62 -2.60
CA PHE A 225 2.94 5.64 -3.16
C PHE A 225 3.42 4.68 -2.07
N TYR A 226 3.97 3.54 -2.50
CA TYR A 226 4.58 2.56 -1.60
C TYR A 226 5.87 1.98 -2.18
N PHE A 227 6.70 1.44 -1.30
CA PHE A 227 7.93 0.73 -1.67
C PHE A 227 7.61 -0.70 -2.12
N SER A 228 8.32 -1.17 -3.12
CA SER A 228 8.31 -2.56 -3.57
C SER A 228 9.74 -3.09 -3.74
N ALA A 229 9.90 -4.35 -4.08
CA ALA A 229 11.22 -4.90 -4.39
C ALA A 229 11.81 -4.31 -5.70
N GLU A 230 10.97 -3.83 -6.60
CA GLU A 230 11.34 -3.39 -7.94
C GLU A 230 11.52 -1.86 -8.03
N GLY A 231 10.88 -1.09 -7.14
CA GLY A 231 10.89 0.36 -7.18
C GLY A 231 9.80 0.97 -6.31
N LEU A 232 9.56 2.26 -6.48
CA LEU A 232 8.39 2.94 -5.92
C LEU A 232 7.19 2.74 -6.84
N VAL A 233 6.03 2.49 -6.23
CA VAL A 233 4.77 2.31 -6.94
C VAL A 233 3.84 3.43 -6.53
N TRP A 234 3.55 4.35 -7.45
CA TRP A 234 2.53 5.37 -7.29
C TRP A 234 1.16 4.77 -7.53
N SER A 235 0.21 5.02 -6.66
CA SER A 235 -1.16 4.54 -6.76
C SER A 235 -2.11 5.74 -6.86
N TYR A 236 -2.97 5.70 -7.84
CA TYR A 236 -3.97 6.74 -8.11
C TYR A 236 -5.35 6.22 -7.76
N LYS A 237 -6.15 7.07 -7.15
CA LYS A 237 -7.52 6.69 -6.78
C LYS A 237 -8.36 6.38 -8.03
N PRO A 238 -9.44 5.60 -7.88
CA PRO A 238 -10.42 5.46 -8.94
C PRO A 238 -10.84 6.82 -9.49
N GLN A 239 -10.95 6.94 -10.79
CA GLN A 239 -11.31 8.17 -11.51
C GLN A 239 -10.28 9.32 -11.42
N GLU A 240 -9.05 9.08 -10.93
CA GLU A 240 -7.99 10.09 -10.92
C GLU A 240 -7.21 10.14 -12.25
N LEU A 241 -6.93 8.98 -12.85
CA LEU A 241 -6.27 8.88 -14.16
C LEU A 241 -7.09 8.13 -15.22
N THR A 242 -8.18 7.48 -14.85
CA THR A 242 -9.07 6.76 -15.76
C THR A 242 -10.52 7.06 -15.43
N ALA A 243 -11.42 6.96 -16.40
CA ALA A 243 -12.85 7.12 -16.16
C ALA A 243 -13.48 5.93 -15.40
N ASP A 244 -12.78 4.79 -15.31
CA ASP A 244 -13.30 3.60 -14.65
C ASP A 244 -13.21 3.76 -13.12
N ALA A 245 -14.37 3.79 -12.47
CA ALA A 245 -14.51 3.91 -11.02
C ALA A 245 -14.05 2.65 -10.24
N LYS A 246 -13.69 1.57 -10.93
CA LYS A 246 -13.24 0.30 -10.32
C LYS A 246 -11.73 0.08 -10.46
N VAL A 247 -11.04 0.94 -11.21
CA VAL A 247 -9.62 0.80 -11.48
C VAL A 247 -8.85 1.83 -10.67
N GLU A 248 -7.88 1.38 -9.91
CA GLU A 248 -6.83 2.19 -9.29
C GLU A 248 -5.55 2.04 -10.13
N PRO A 249 -5.23 2.99 -11.02
CA PRO A 249 -4.02 2.92 -11.82
C PRO A 249 -2.78 2.97 -10.94
N THR A 250 -1.76 2.18 -11.27
CA THR A 250 -0.46 2.22 -10.60
C THR A 250 0.66 2.46 -11.59
N ILE A 251 1.69 3.20 -11.17
CA ILE A 251 2.88 3.47 -11.96
C ILE A 251 4.10 3.03 -11.15
N THR A 252 4.84 2.05 -11.66
CA THR A 252 6.07 1.57 -11.03
C THR A 252 7.28 2.28 -11.64
N VAL A 253 8.09 2.87 -10.78
CA VAL A 253 9.36 3.51 -11.17
C VAL A 253 10.51 2.79 -10.48
N PRO A 254 11.42 2.16 -11.23
CA PRO A 254 12.62 1.55 -10.68
C PRO A 254 13.45 2.53 -9.86
N TYR A 255 14.07 2.07 -8.77
CA TYR A 255 14.88 2.95 -7.92
C TYR A 255 16.00 3.68 -8.68
N ALA A 256 16.64 3.01 -9.64
CA ALA A 256 17.69 3.62 -10.44
C ALA A 256 17.23 4.86 -11.22
N ASP A 257 15.97 4.89 -11.65
CA ASP A 257 15.40 6.00 -12.42
C ASP A 257 15.02 7.18 -11.51
N LEU A 258 14.89 6.94 -10.19
CA LEU A 258 14.56 7.97 -9.19
C LEU A 258 15.76 8.79 -8.72
N LYS A 259 16.98 8.32 -8.98
CA LYS A 259 18.20 8.95 -8.45
C LYS A 259 18.32 10.47 -8.70
N PRO A 260 17.94 11.01 -9.87
CA PRO A 260 18.04 12.46 -10.12
C PRO A 260 17.05 13.30 -9.29
N PHE A 261 16.00 12.66 -8.75
CA PHE A 261 14.86 13.34 -8.15
C PHE A 261 14.87 13.33 -6.62
N VAL A 262 15.61 12.40 -6.01
CA VAL A 262 15.59 12.14 -4.57
C VAL A 262 16.61 13.04 -3.87
N LYS A 263 16.18 13.66 -2.75
CA LYS A 263 17.09 14.43 -1.88
C LYS A 263 18.18 13.53 -1.28
N GLU A 264 19.40 14.02 -1.15
CA GLU A 264 20.53 13.27 -0.58
C GLU A 264 20.24 12.71 0.82
N SER A 265 19.41 13.42 1.60
CA SER A 265 19.04 13.02 2.95
C SER A 265 17.98 11.91 3.01
N SER A 266 17.33 11.55 1.88
CA SER A 266 16.25 10.57 1.87
C SER A 266 16.76 9.14 2.06
N VAL A 267 15.99 8.33 2.78
CA VAL A 267 16.22 6.88 2.94
C VAL A 267 16.11 6.13 1.61
N ILE A 268 15.42 6.70 0.62
CA ILE A 268 15.26 6.11 -0.73
C ILE A 268 16.62 5.84 -1.36
N ASN A 269 17.62 6.67 -1.09
CA ASN A 269 18.99 6.49 -1.61
C ASN A 269 19.66 5.17 -1.20
N GLN A 270 19.22 4.52 -0.14
CA GLN A 270 19.75 3.22 0.29
C GLN A 270 19.31 2.06 -0.63
N LEU A 271 18.35 2.31 -1.50
CA LEU A 271 17.77 1.31 -2.42
C LEU A 271 18.28 1.43 -3.86
N MET A 272 19.10 2.46 -4.13
CA MET A 272 19.64 2.75 -5.46
C MET A 272 20.95 2.04 -5.76
#